data_bac119757dd9393688ecfdff4458e279
#
_entry.id   bac119757dd9393688ecfdff4458e279
#
_cell.length_a   1.000
_cell.length_b   1.000
_cell.length_c   1.000
_cell.angle_alpha   90.00
_cell.angle_beta   90.00
_cell.angle_gamma   90.00
#
_symmetry.space_group_name_H-M   'P 1'
#
loop_
_entity.id
_entity.type
_entity.pdbx_description
1 polymer ?
#
loop_
_entity_poly.entity_id
_entity_poly.type
_entity_poly.pdbx_seq_one_letter_code
_entity_poly.pdbx_strand_id
1 'polypeptide(L)'
;MSFFQDMFSIFKKRELLFLESHKESEDVYSFLFEKEKDLNWKAGQYGLFSITHKTIKNATKPFSVASAPTENIVKITTRISDDPSDFKKALLELKQGMKVKMSGPVGSFNLEDNSPSLLIAGGIGITPFRSILKQLEADGAGEQKQIKLLYLDAKKSYLYKDELEVIAKNTSTSVTYLDSRDDLQGEIDKFNALYKNNGKYFIAGPKSLVDSVSSYLQSNNVSKRNIKKDAFYGY
;
A
#
# COMPACT_ATOMS: atom_id res chain seq x y z
N MET A 1 14.56 12.13 2.91
CA MET A 1 14.60 11.88 4.36
C MET A 1 15.68 10.82 4.62
N SER A 2 16.54 11.09 5.59
CA SER A 2 17.72 10.24 5.85
C SER A 2 17.28 8.98 6.61
N PHE A 3 18.01 7.87 6.45
CA PHE A 3 17.93 6.63 7.22
C PHE A 3 17.80 6.87 8.75
N PHE A 4 18.43 7.93 9.25
CA PHE A 4 18.31 8.35 10.66
C PHE A 4 16.91 8.85 11.05
N GLN A 5 16.18 9.52 10.15
CA GLN A 5 14.82 9.99 10.44
C GLN A 5 13.82 8.83 10.52
N ASP A 6 13.94 7.83 9.64
CA ASP A 6 13.14 6.61 9.69
C ASP A 6 13.41 5.81 10.99
N MET A 7 14.69 5.76 11.42
CA MET A 7 15.05 5.08 12.68
C MET A 7 14.42 5.77 13.90
N PHE A 8 14.42 7.10 13.98
CA PHE A 8 13.77 7.83 15.07
C PHE A 8 12.24 7.65 15.04
N SER A 9 11.63 7.60 13.86
CA SER A 9 10.18 7.40 13.70
C SER A 9 9.71 6.04 14.22
N ILE A 10 10.51 4.98 14.07
CA ILE A 10 10.18 3.63 14.61
C ILE A 10 10.11 3.65 16.15
N PHE A 11 10.94 4.46 16.81
CA PHE A 11 10.95 4.54 18.28
C PHE A 11 9.86 5.46 18.84
N LYS A 12 9.33 6.39 18.04
CA LYS A 12 8.25 7.27 18.47
C LYS A 12 6.92 6.54 18.40
N LYS A 13 6.43 6.08 19.56
CA LYS A 13 5.11 5.49 19.69
C LYS A 13 4.06 6.59 19.83
N ARG A 14 3.00 6.52 19.02
CA ARG A 14 1.86 7.42 19.03
C ARG A 14 0.60 6.67 19.40
N GLU A 15 -0.34 7.34 20.05
CA GLU A 15 -1.68 6.81 20.29
C GLU A 15 -2.62 7.38 19.24
N LEU A 16 -3.17 6.51 18.39
CA LEU A 16 -4.16 6.90 17.38
C LEU A 16 -5.56 6.60 17.91
N LEU A 17 -6.42 7.60 17.87
CA LEU A 17 -7.83 7.46 18.25
C LEU A 17 -8.58 6.78 17.09
N PHE A 18 -9.25 5.66 17.36
CA PHE A 18 -10.09 4.97 16.40
C PHE A 18 -11.38 5.76 16.18
N LEU A 19 -11.70 6.03 14.93
CA LEU A 19 -12.89 6.78 14.51
C LEU A 19 -14.00 5.81 14.10
N GLU A 20 -13.74 4.98 13.10
CA GLU A 20 -14.71 4.06 12.53
C GLU A 20 -14.04 2.97 11.71
N SER A 21 -14.82 1.96 11.32
CA SER A 21 -14.43 0.96 10.34
C SER A 21 -15.51 0.77 9.29
N HIS A 22 -15.06 0.46 8.08
CA HIS A 22 -15.94 0.17 6.94
C HIS A 22 -15.64 -1.22 6.39
N LYS A 23 -16.70 -1.94 6.03
CA LYS A 23 -16.58 -3.17 5.24
C LYS A 23 -16.50 -2.77 3.76
N GLU A 24 -15.33 -2.93 3.17
CA GLU A 24 -15.07 -2.54 1.77
C GLU A 24 -15.54 -3.63 0.77
N SER A 25 -15.47 -4.91 1.18
CA SER A 25 -15.95 -6.06 0.43
C SER A 25 -16.28 -7.21 1.38
N GLU A 26 -16.59 -8.41 0.86
CA GLU A 26 -16.97 -9.58 1.67
C GLU A 26 -16.03 -9.86 2.83
N ASP A 27 -14.72 -9.77 2.59
CA ASP A 27 -13.65 -10.12 3.55
C ASP A 27 -12.62 -8.99 3.77
N VAL A 28 -12.87 -7.77 3.29
CA VAL A 28 -11.95 -6.63 3.42
C VAL A 28 -12.56 -5.52 4.25
N TYR A 29 -11.80 -5.03 5.21
CA TYR A 29 -12.18 -3.97 6.13
C TYR A 29 -11.15 -2.86 6.14
N SER A 30 -11.61 -1.61 6.19
CA SER A 30 -10.82 -0.43 6.47
C SER A 30 -11.07 0.07 7.88
N PHE A 31 -10.02 0.49 8.55
CA PHE A 31 -10.04 1.08 9.90
C PHE A 31 -9.44 2.47 9.82
N LEU A 32 -10.18 3.45 10.31
CA LEU A 32 -9.85 4.86 10.25
C LEU A 32 -9.50 5.39 11.64
N PHE A 33 -8.38 6.11 11.69
CA PHE A 33 -7.88 6.69 12.94
C PHE A 33 -7.61 8.19 12.74
N GLU A 34 -7.80 8.96 13.81
CA GLU A 34 -7.47 10.38 13.82
C GLU A 34 -5.97 10.57 13.57
N LYS A 35 -5.64 11.51 12.68
CA LYS A 35 -4.26 11.91 12.42
C LYS A 35 -3.83 12.97 13.42
N GLU A 36 -2.80 12.69 14.21
CA GLU A 36 -2.15 13.72 15.03
C GLU A 36 -1.52 14.83 14.16
N LYS A 37 -1.55 16.07 14.63
CA LYS A 37 -1.08 17.26 13.88
C LYS A 37 0.38 17.14 13.41
N ASP A 38 1.23 16.52 14.24
CA ASP A 38 2.67 16.36 13.97
C ASP A 38 3.01 15.01 13.29
N LEU A 39 2.01 14.19 12.99
CA LEU A 39 2.19 12.95 12.24
C LEU A 39 2.25 13.23 10.74
N ASN A 40 3.40 12.97 10.15
CA ASN A 40 3.62 13.06 8.72
C ASN A 40 4.23 11.78 8.18
N TRP A 41 3.93 11.45 6.94
CA TRP A 41 4.51 10.31 6.23
C TRP A 41 4.62 10.60 4.74
N LYS A 42 5.37 9.77 4.04
CA LYS A 42 5.35 9.71 2.57
C LYS A 42 4.33 8.65 2.15
N ALA A 43 3.51 8.98 1.17
CA ALA A 43 2.57 8.03 0.60
C ALA A 43 3.28 6.73 0.17
N GLY A 44 2.73 5.57 0.57
CA GLY A 44 3.32 4.25 0.39
C GLY A 44 4.11 3.72 1.59
N GLN A 45 4.36 4.52 2.64
CA GLN A 45 4.98 4.04 3.88
C GLN A 45 4.02 3.17 4.71
N TYR A 46 4.57 2.39 5.63
CA TYR A 46 3.83 1.54 6.58
C TYR A 46 4.11 1.94 8.02
N GLY A 47 3.16 1.64 8.91
CA GLY A 47 3.30 1.75 10.35
C GLY A 47 3.24 0.39 11.05
N LEU A 48 3.79 0.32 12.26
CA LEU A 48 3.63 -0.82 13.16
C LEU A 48 2.48 -0.51 14.13
N PHE A 49 1.34 -1.14 13.90
CA PHE A 49 0.14 -0.93 14.71
C PHE A 49 0.06 -1.95 15.84
N SER A 50 -0.23 -1.49 17.04
CA SER A 50 -0.32 -2.33 18.25
C SER A 50 -1.69 -2.21 18.91
N ILE A 51 -2.31 -3.35 19.17
CA ILE A 51 -3.53 -3.45 19.97
C ILE A 51 -3.19 -3.14 21.43
N THR A 52 -4.03 -2.32 22.07
CA THR A 52 -3.81 -1.84 23.44
C THR A 52 -4.94 -2.16 24.41
N HIS A 53 -6.14 -2.46 23.91
CA HIS A 53 -7.33 -2.68 24.74
C HIS A 53 -7.43 -4.11 25.31
N LYS A 54 -6.60 -5.03 24.85
CA LYS A 54 -6.49 -6.39 25.42
C LYS A 54 -5.11 -7.00 25.21
N THR A 55 -4.77 -7.97 26.03
CA THR A 55 -3.51 -8.72 25.90
C THR A 55 -3.70 -9.84 24.89
N ILE A 56 -2.92 -9.84 23.81
CA ILE A 56 -2.89 -10.87 22.78
C ILE A 56 -1.45 -11.22 22.39
N LYS A 57 -1.25 -12.44 21.92
CA LYS A 57 0.03 -12.84 21.33
C LYS A 57 0.23 -12.08 20.01
N ASN A 58 1.44 -11.56 19.77
CA ASN A 58 1.76 -10.78 18.56
C ASN A 58 0.85 -9.55 18.38
N ALA A 59 0.70 -8.75 19.43
CA ALA A 59 -0.15 -7.57 19.49
C ALA A 59 0.26 -6.44 18.51
N THR A 60 1.40 -6.55 17.82
CA THR A 60 1.91 -5.56 16.86
C THR A 60 2.03 -6.18 15.48
N LYS A 61 1.51 -5.47 14.46
CA LYS A 61 1.56 -5.86 13.04
C LYS A 61 1.87 -4.67 12.15
N PRO A 62 2.64 -4.87 11.05
CA PRO A 62 2.85 -3.84 10.04
C PRO A 62 1.61 -3.72 9.15
N PHE A 63 1.26 -2.47 8.81
CA PHE A 63 0.26 -2.15 7.79
C PHE A 63 0.72 -0.95 6.98
N SER A 64 0.59 -1.04 5.66
CA SER A 64 0.71 0.12 4.79
C SER A 64 -0.34 1.16 5.20
N VAL A 65 0.05 2.42 5.29
CA VAL A 65 -0.91 3.51 5.50
C VAL A 65 -1.61 3.74 4.16
N ALA A 66 -2.86 3.27 4.07
CA ALA A 66 -3.64 3.30 2.83
C ALA A 66 -4.16 4.70 2.47
N SER A 67 -4.24 5.62 3.46
CA SER A 67 -4.53 7.04 3.20
C SER A 67 -3.28 7.78 2.72
N ALA A 68 -3.49 8.79 1.88
CA ALA A 68 -2.47 9.78 1.59
C ALA A 68 -2.32 10.77 2.76
N PRO A 69 -1.13 11.37 2.98
CA PRO A 69 -0.93 12.41 3.98
C PRO A 69 -1.94 13.57 3.90
N THR A 70 -2.35 13.91 2.68
CA THR A 70 -3.31 15.00 2.39
C THR A 70 -4.74 14.68 2.81
N GLU A 71 -5.11 13.42 3.02
CA GLU A 71 -6.45 13.03 3.49
C GLU A 71 -6.69 13.35 4.97
N ASN A 72 -5.65 13.77 5.69
CA ASN A 72 -5.70 14.15 7.11
C ASN A 72 -6.29 13.06 8.04
N ILE A 73 -6.15 11.80 7.68
CA ILE A 73 -6.59 10.62 8.41
C ILE A 73 -5.57 9.49 8.25
N VAL A 74 -5.48 8.59 9.22
CA VAL A 74 -4.71 7.35 9.09
C VAL A 74 -5.68 6.21 8.77
N LYS A 75 -5.59 5.64 7.59
CA LYS A 75 -6.38 4.48 7.15
C LYS A 75 -5.48 3.27 7.02
N ILE A 76 -5.89 2.15 7.60
CA ILE A 76 -5.35 0.83 7.27
C ILE A 76 -6.45 -0.04 6.69
N THR A 77 -6.12 -0.91 5.75
CA THR A 77 -7.08 -1.80 5.13
C THR A 77 -6.50 -3.20 5.09
N THR A 78 -7.29 -4.17 5.49
CA THR A 78 -6.84 -5.56 5.61
C THR A 78 -7.95 -6.55 5.28
N ARG A 79 -7.53 -7.70 4.78
CA ARG A 79 -8.42 -8.86 4.59
C ARG A 79 -8.62 -9.55 5.94
N ILE A 80 -9.85 -9.92 6.25
CA ILE A 80 -10.25 -10.65 7.46
C ILE A 80 -11.01 -11.90 7.01
N SER A 81 -10.38 -13.05 7.13
CA SER A 81 -10.97 -14.35 6.81
C SER A 81 -11.95 -14.81 7.89
N ASP A 82 -12.67 -15.92 7.65
CA ASP A 82 -13.62 -16.49 8.60
C ASP A 82 -12.96 -16.95 9.91
N ASP A 83 -11.69 -17.37 9.88
CA ASP A 83 -10.88 -17.62 11.09
C ASP A 83 -9.71 -16.60 11.17
N PRO A 84 -10.00 -15.38 11.66
CA PRO A 84 -9.01 -14.35 11.72
C PRO A 84 -8.06 -14.52 12.92
N SER A 85 -6.82 -14.05 12.74
CA SER A 85 -5.85 -13.98 13.82
C SER A 85 -6.37 -13.12 14.99
N ASP A 86 -5.83 -13.34 16.21
CA ASP A 86 -6.21 -12.56 17.40
C ASP A 86 -6.08 -11.06 17.19
N PHE A 87 -5.07 -10.63 16.42
CA PHE A 87 -4.90 -9.21 16.07
C PHE A 87 -6.08 -8.70 15.23
N LYS A 88 -6.51 -9.45 14.22
CA LYS A 88 -7.64 -9.06 13.35
C LYS A 88 -8.98 -9.13 14.10
N LYS A 89 -9.15 -10.12 15.00
CA LYS A 89 -10.29 -10.17 15.94
C LYS A 89 -10.34 -8.90 16.80
N ALA A 90 -9.19 -8.52 17.36
CA ALA A 90 -9.10 -7.31 18.19
C ALA A 90 -9.33 -6.00 17.39
N LEU A 91 -8.94 -5.94 16.11
CA LEU A 91 -9.31 -4.80 15.27
C LEU A 91 -10.82 -4.66 15.10
N LEU A 92 -11.54 -5.78 14.91
CA LEU A 92 -13.02 -5.77 14.79
C LEU A 92 -13.74 -5.39 16.10
N GLU A 93 -13.09 -5.53 17.25
CA GLU A 93 -13.64 -5.14 18.55
C GLU A 93 -13.49 -3.65 18.87
N LEU A 94 -12.73 -2.90 18.05
CA LEU A 94 -12.53 -1.47 18.27
C LEU A 94 -13.87 -0.73 18.21
N LYS A 95 -14.09 0.15 19.18
CA LYS A 95 -15.21 1.09 19.25
C LYS A 95 -14.66 2.51 19.14
N GLN A 96 -15.46 3.42 18.60
CA GLN A 96 -15.11 4.83 18.50
C GLN A 96 -14.56 5.36 19.82
N GLY A 97 -13.46 6.09 19.77
CA GLY A 97 -12.77 6.61 20.94
C GLY A 97 -11.74 5.67 21.56
N MET A 98 -11.70 4.37 21.21
CA MET A 98 -10.63 3.49 21.62
C MET A 98 -9.31 3.84 20.92
N LYS A 99 -8.19 3.45 21.52
CA LYS A 99 -6.87 3.79 21.02
C LYS A 99 -6.12 2.55 20.56
N VAL A 100 -5.31 2.73 19.52
CA VAL A 100 -4.23 1.81 19.14
C VAL A 100 -2.90 2.56 19.22
N LYS A 101 -1.79 1.86 19.37
CA LYS A 101 -0.47 2.49 19.24
C LYS A 101 0.07 2.27 17.84
N MET A 102 0.75 3.28 17.31
CA MET A 102 1.48 3.19 16.06
C MET A 102 2.91 3.67 16.25
N SER A 103 3.86 2.92 15.69
CA SER A 103 5.26 3.33 15.49
C SER A 103 5.52 3.53 14.01
N GLY A 104 6.33 4.50 13.66
CA GLY A 104 6.51 4.94 12.28
C GLY A 104 5.61 6.14 11.95
N PRO A 105 5.19 6.32 10.67
CA PRO A 105 5.43 5.48 9.49
C PRO A 105 6.87 5.50 9.00
N VAL A 106 7.28 4.42 8.34
CA VAL A 106 8.62 4.19 7.81
C VAL A 106 8.58 3.44 6.47
N GLY A 107 9.73 3.32 5.82
CA GLY A 107 9.90 2.59 4.58
C GLY A 107 10.17 3.49 3.38
N SER A 108 10.75 2.89 2.35
CA SER A 108 11.17 3.57 1.11
C SER A 108 10.25 3.27 -0.08
N PHE A 109 9.06 2.71 0.16
CA PHE A 109 8.09 2.35 -0.87
C PHE A 109 7.27 3.58 -1.30
N ASN A 110 7.95 4.57 -1.89
CA ASN A 110 7.36 5.83 -2.34
C ASN A 110 7.99 6.27 -3.67
N LEU A 111 7.27 7.11 -4.42
CA LEU A 111 7.80 7.74 -5.64
C LEU A 111 8.80 8.83 -5.25
N GLU A 112 10.05 8.68 -5.68
CA GLU A 112 11.15 9.61 -5.32
C GLU A 112 11.41 10.67 -6.40
N ASP A 113 11.12 10.33 -7.64
CA ASP A 113 11.39 11.16 -8.82
C ASP A 113 10.25 11.07 -9.84
N ASN A 114 10.45 11.68 -11.01
CA ASN A 114 9.48 11.66 -12.11
C ASN A 114 9.75 10.53 -13.13
N SER A 115 10.56 9.53 -12.78
CA SER A 115 10.79 8.39 -13.67
C SER A 115 9.49 7.66 -13.98
N PRO A 116 9.32 7.15 -15.21
CA PRO A 116 8.21 6.27 -15.54
C PRO A 116 8.11 5.12 -14.54
N SER A 117 6.93 4.90 -13.97
CA SER A 117 6.76 3.96 -12.86
C SER A 117 5.69 2.93 -13.16
N LEU A 118 6.04 1.65 -13.02
CA LEU A 118 5.13 0.51 -13.06
C LEU A 118 4.81 0.08 -11.64
N LEU A 119 3.54 0.20 -11.26
CA LEU A 119 3.00 -0.22 -9.98
C LEU A 119 2.28 -1.55 -10.17
N ILE A 120 2.65 -2.59 -9.44
CA ILE A 120 2.10 -3.95 -9.57
C ILE A 120 1.50 -4.35 -8.24
N ALA A 121 0.16 -4.36 -8.19
CA ALA A 121 -0.62 -4.72 -7.02
C ALA A 121 -1.18 -6.14 -7.13
N GLY A 122 -1.05 -6.95 -6.07
CA GLY A 122 -1.76 -8.21 -5.93
C GLY A 122 -2.76 -8.16 -4.78
N GLY A 123 -4.07 -8.29 -5.07
CA GLY A 123 -5.12 -8.26 -4.05
C GLY A 123 -5.02 -7.04 -3.13
N ILE A 124 -4.93 -7.29 -1.80
CA ILE A 124 -4.79 -6.21 -0.80
C ILE A 124 -3.48 -5.40 -0.93
N GLY A 125 -2.52 -5.83 -1.77
CA GLY A 125 -1.32 -5.06 -2.10
C GLY A 125 -1.59 -3.73 -2.81
N ILE A 126 -2.84 -3.45 -3.13
CA ILE A 126 -3.26 -2.14 -3.63
C ILE A 126 -3.12 -1.01 -2.60
N THR A 127 -3.09 -1.33 -1.30
CA THR A 127 -3.15 -0.33 -0.22
C THR A 127 -2.04 0.73 -0.25
N PRO A 128 -0.73 0.43 -0.40
CA PRO A 128 0.29 1.45 -0.54
C PRO A 128 0.15 2.25 -1.84
N PHE A 129 -0.34 1.63 -2.91
CA PHE A 129 -0.54 2.32 -4.19
C PHE A 129 -1.72 3.29 -4.14
N ARG A 130 -2.81 2.95 -3.43
CA ARG A 130 -3.89 3.89 -3.18
C ARG A 130 -3.36 5.17 -2.53
N SER A 131 -2.56 5.04 -1.48
CA SER A 131 -1.93 6.18 -0.81
C SER A 131 -1.09 7.02 -1.77
N ILE A 132 -0.24 6.37 -2.58
CA ILE A 132 0.62 7.04 -3.57
C ILE A 132 -0.20 7.79 -4.62
N LEU A 133 -1.23 7.15 -5.18
CA LEU A 133 -2.03 7.72 -6.25
C LEU A 133 -2.94 8.85 -5.74
N LYS A 134 -3.49 8.73 -4.53
CA LYS A 134 -4.25 9.82 -3.88
C LYS A 134 -3.38 11.04 -3.61
N GLN A 135 -2.13 10.83 -3.16
CA GLN A 135 -1.20 11.94 -2.96
C GLN A 135 -0.85 12.62 -4.29
N LEU A 136 -0.62 11.83 -5.33
CA LEU A 136 -0.31 12.33 -6.66
C LEU A 136 -1.44 13.19 -7.23
N GLU A 137 -2.70 12.74 -7.07
CA GLU A 137 -3.89 13.50 -7.45
C GLU A 137 -3.96 14.83 -6.69
N ALA A 138 -3.77 14.80 -5.37
CA ALA A 138 -3.83 15.98 -4.52
C ALA A 138 -2.72 17.01 -4.81
N ASP A 139 -1.53 16.54 -5.19
CA ASP A 139 -0.39 17.40 -5.52
C ASP A 139 -0.53 18.07 -6.91
N GLY A 140 -1.52 17.68 -7.73
CA GLY A 140 -1.65 18.11 -9.11
C GLY A 140 -0.48 17.69 -10.01
N ALA A 141 0.39 16.80 -9.50
CA ALA A 141 1.62 16.37 -10.17
C ALA A 141 1.39 15.25 -11.18
N GLY A 142 0.15 14.80 -11.33
CA GLY A 142 -0.22 13.66 -12.16
C GLY A 142 0.09 13.83 -13.65
N GLU A 143 0.09 15.05 -14.16
CA GLU A 143 0.37 15.30 -15.57
C GLU A 143 1.85 15.11 -15.97
N GLN A 144 2.76 15.18 -15.00
CA GLN A 144 4.21 15.11 -15.25
C GLN A 144 4.80 13.70 -15.05
N LYS A 145 4.05 12.77 -14.44
CA LYS A 145 4.53 11.43 -14.10
C LYS A 145 3.80 10.36 -14.92
N GLN A 146 4.55 9.59 -15.69
CA GLN A 146 4.01 8.43 -16.39
C GLN A 146 3.90 7.25 -15.43
N ILE A 147 2.69 6.96 -14.99
CA ILE A 147 2.41 5.88 -14.05
C ILE A 147 1.46 4.87 -14.69
N LYS A 148 1.84 3.60 -14.61
CA LYS A 148 0.98 2.48 -14.97
C LYS A 148 0.75 1.60 -13.74
N LEU A 149 -0.50 1.40 -13.36
CA LEU A 149 -0.91 0.45 -12.34
C LEU A 149 -1.43 -0.82 -13.00
N LEU A 150 -0.81 -1.96 -12.68
CA LEU A 150 -1.30 -3.29 -12.98
C LEU A 150 -1.89 -3.87 -11.69
N TYR A 151 -3.20 -4.11 -11.67
CA TYR A 151 -3.88 -4.62 -10.50
C TYR A 151 -4.39 -6.03 -10.75
N LEU A 152 -3.70 -7.01 -10.17
CA LEU A 152 -4.02 -8.43 -10.27
C LEU A 152 -4.90 -8.88 -9.11
N ASP A 153 -6.08 -9.41 -9.42
CA ASP A 153 -6.93 -10.13 -8.47
C ASP A 153 -7.68 -11.26 -9.19
N ALA A 154 -7.37 -12.51 -8.85
CA ALA A 154 -7.96 -13.70 -9.48
C ALA A 154 -9.48 -13.82 -9.25
N LYS A 155 -10.03 -13.19 -8.21
CA LYS A 155 -11.46 -13.13 -7.93
C LYS A 155 -12.16 -11.93 -8.58
N LYS A 156 -11.41 -11.08 -9.29
CA LYS A 156 -11.88 -9.82 -9.87
C LYS A 156 -12.50 -8.85 -8.85
N SER A 157 -12.10 -8.99 -7.58
CA SER A 157 -12.54 -8.15 -6.47
C SER A 157 -11.56 -6.97 -6.29
N TYR A 158 -11.62 -6.03 -7.23
CA TYR A 158 -10.70 -4.90 -7.26
C TYR A 158 -11.11 -3.83 -6.25
N LEU A 159 -10.47 -3.88 -5.07
CA LEU A 159 -10.64 -2.89 -4.01
C LEU A 159 -10.31 -1.48 -4.53
N TYR A 160 -11.10 -0.48 -4.15
CA TYR A 160 -10.96 0.92 -4.57
C TYR A 160 -11.09 1.18 -6.08
N LYS A 161 -11.73 0.27 -6.83
CA LYS A 161 -11.80 0.37 -8.29
C LYS A 161 -12.32 1.73 -8.76
N ASP A 162 -13.48 2.17 -8.24
CA ASP A 162 -14.11 3.43 -8.65
C ASP A 162 -13.21 4.64 -8.32
N GLU A 163 -12.57 4.62 -7.16
CA GLU A 163 -11.61 5.67 -6.74
C GLU A 163 -10.39 5.70 -7.67
N LEU A 164 -9.83 4.54 -8.02
CA LEU A 164 -8.69 4.43 -8.92
C LEU A 164 -9.02 4.90 -10.34
N GLU A 165 -10.24 4.66 -10.82
CA GLU A 165 -10.71 5.15 -12.11
C GLU A 165 -10.88 6.68 -12.13
N VAL A 166 -11.33 7.26 -11.01
CA VAL A 166 -11.39 8.73 -10.85
C VAL A 166 -10.00 9.34 -10.89
N ILE A 167 -9.05 8.77 -10.12
CA ILE A 167 -7.65 9.21 -10.10
C ILE A 167 -7.04 9.11 -11.50
N ALA A 168 -7.29 8.01 -12.21
CA ALA A 168 -6.78 7.82 -13.57
C ALA A 168 -7.28 8.89 -14.56
N LYS A 169 -8.50 9.39 -14.37
CA LYS A 169 -9.05 10.50 -15.18
C LYS A 169 -8.43 11.86 -14.84
N ASN A 170 -8.06 12.04 -13.57
CA ASN A 170 -7.52 13.31 -13.05
C ASN A 170 -6.00 13.41 -13.15
N THR A 171 -5.33 12.32 -13.54
CA THR A 171 -3.86 12.24 -13.60
C THR A 171 -3.42 11.51 -14.87
N SER A 172 -2.11 11.50 -15.16
CA SER A 172 -1.54 10.69 -16.25
C SER A 172 -1.31 9.22 -15.84
N THR A 173 -2.12 8.70 -14.91
CA THR A 173 -2.06 7.32 -14.47
C THR A 173 -2.95 6.43 -15.33
N SER A 174 -2.42 5.33 -15.87
CA SER A 174 -3.21 4.28 -16.49
C SER A 174 -3.41 3.11 -15.53
N VAL A 175 -4.62 2.55 -15.47
CA VAL A 175 -4.95 1.39 -14.63
C VAL A 175 -5.35 0.23 -15.54
N THR A 176 -4.76 -0.93 -15.32
CA THR A 176 -5.10 -2.18 -15.99
C THR A 176 -5.47 -3.22 -14.94
N TYR A 177 -6.70 -3.72 -15.01
CA TYR A 177 -7.20 -4.78 -14.13
C TYR A 177 -6.95 -6.13 -14.76
N LEU A 178 -6.35 -7.06 -14.01
CA LEU A 178 -5.89 -8.35 -14.49
C LEU A 178 -6.39 -9.47 -13.56
N ASP A 179 -6.72 -10.62 -14.12
CA ASP A 179 -7.14 -11.80 -13.37
C ASP A 179 -6.20 -13.01 -13.57
N SER A 180 -5.24 -12.89 -14.49
CA SER A 180 -4.26 -13.94 -14.77
C SER A 180 -2.81 -13.45 -14.64
N ARG A 181 -1.90 -14.39 -14.36
CA ARG A 181 -0.46 -14.09 -14.31
C ARG A 181 0.17 -13.94 -15.70
N ASP A 182 -0.39 -14.58 -16.69
CA ASP A 182 0.12 -14.50 -18.07
C ASP A 182 -0.12 -13.12 -18.65
N ASP A 183 -1.32 -12.57 -18.42
CA ASP A 183 -1.63 -11.19 -18.81
C ASP A 183 -0.75 -10.18 -18.05
N LEU A 184 -0.48 -10.44 -16.77
CA LEU A 184 0.43 -9.61 -15.99
C LEU A 184 1.84 -9.57 -16.60
N GLN A 185 2.38 -10.73 -17.02
CA GLN A 185 3.69 -10.77 -17.66
C GLN A 185 3.71 -9.99 -18.96
N GLY A 186 2.69 -10.16 -19.81
CA GLY A 186 2.58 -9.43 -21.06
C GLY A 186 2.57 -7.90 -20.87
N GLU A 187 1.88 -7.40 -19.83
CA GLU A 187 1.86 -5.97 -19.51
C GLU A 187 3.19 -5.46 -18.94
N ILE A 188 3.88 -6.27 -18.13
CA ILE A 188 5.23 -5.97 -17.65
C ILE A 188 6.21 -5.87 -18.83
N ASP A 189 6.14 -6.77 -19.78
CA ASP A 189 7.02 -6.78 -20.96
C ASP A 189 6.83 -5.54 -21.83
N LYS A 190 5.58 -5.10 -22.03
CA LYS A 190 5.28 -3.85 -22.73
C LYS A 190 5.95 -2.64 -22.06
N PHE A 191 5.83 -2.54 -20.74
CA PHE A 191 6.46 -1.45 -20.00
C PHE A 191 7.99 -1.56 -20.03
N ASN A 192 8.53 -2.75 -19.82
CA ASN A 192 9.98 -3.00 -19.83
C ASN A 192 10.60 -2.73 -21.21
N ALA A 193 9.91 -3.05 -22.30
CA ALA A 193 10.36 -2.74 -23.64
C ALA A 193 10.54 -1.24 -23.90
N LEU A 194 9.66 -0.42 -23.30
CA LEU A 194 9.72 1.05 -23.45
C LEU A 194 10.79 1.70 -22.56
N TYR A 195 10.87 1.29 -21.29
CA TYR A 195 11.62 2.04 -20.28
C TYR A 195 12.85 1.33 -19.72
N LYS A 196 12.90 -0.02 -19.75
CA LYS A 196 14.03 -0.82 -19.21
C LYS A 196 14.49 -0.29 -17.85
N ASN A 197 15.77 0.02 -17.73
CA ASN A 197 16.37 0.56 -16.52
C ASN A 197 16.13 2.06 -16.27
N ASN A 198 15.45 2.76 -17.18
CA ASN A 198 14.95 4.11 -16.93
C ASN A 198 13.59 4.10 -16.20
N GLY A 199 12.90 2.96 -16.17
CA GLY A 199 11.66 2.76 -15.42
C GLY A 199 11.93 2.33 -13.98
N LYS A 200 10.97 2.63 -13.09
CA LYS A 200 10.89 2.13 -11.72
C LYS A 200 9.77 1.12 -11.60
N TYR A 201 9.98 0.08 -10.81
CA TYR A 201 9.06 -1.04 -10.66
C TYR A 201 8.75 -1.22 -9.19
N PHE A 202 7.48 -1.09 -8.84
CA PHE A 202 6.99 -1.23 -7.47
C PHE A 202 6.07 -2.45 -7.41
N ILE A 203 6.31 -3.36 -6.49
CA ILE A 203 5.54 -4.60 -6.39
C ILE A 203 5.04 -4.74 -4.96
N ALA A 204 3.72 -4.82 -4.78
CA ALA A 204 3.10 -5.03 -3.47
C ALA A 204 2.03 -6.12 -3.52
N GLY A 205 2.00 -6.98 -2.50
CA GLY A 205 1.03 -8.06 -2.40
C GLY A 205 1.58 -9.31 -1.72
N PRO A 206 0.97 -10.49 -1.97
CA PRO A 206 1.45 -11.76 -1.42
C PRO A 206 2.92 -12.01 -1.76
N LYS A 207 3.67 -12.55 -0.78
CA LYS A 207 5.11 -12.84 -0.95
C LYS A 207 5.41 -13.60 -2.25
N SER A 208 4.58 -14.59 -2.61
CA SER A 208 4.77 -15.38 -3.83
C SER A 208 4.68 -14.55 -5.12
N LEU A 209 3.80 -13.54 -5.16
CA LEU A 209 3.71 -12.61 -6.28
C LEU A 209 4.94 -11.71 -6.32
N VAL A 210 5.29 -11.12 -5.19
CA VAL A 210 6.44 -10.19 -5.08
C VAL A 210 7.73 -10.89 -5.49
N ASP A 211 7.96 -12.12 -5.03
CA ASP A 211 9.16 -12.88 -5.37
C ASP A 211 9.18 -13.27 -6.86
N SER A 212 8.06 -13.79 -7.39
CA SER A 212 8.00 -14.22 -8.80
C SER A 212 8.18 -13.06 -9.76
N VAL A 213 7.48 -11.94 -9.55
CA VAL A 213 7.60 -10.75 -10.41
C VAL A 213 8.99 -10.11 -10.29
N SER A 214 9.54 -10.04 -9.07
CA SER A 214 10.90 -9.52 -8.86
C SER A 214 11.96 -10.36 -9.60
N SER A 215 11.85 -11.68 -9.54
CA SER A 215 12.75 -12.59 -10.26
C SER A 215 12.59 -12.46 -11.77
N TYR A 216 11.35 -12.38 -12.26
CA TYR A 216 11.05 -12.17 -13.67
C TYR A 216 11.64 -10.86 -14.20
N LEU A 217 11.49 -9.74 -13.49
CA LEU A 217 12.09 -8.47 -13.88
C LEU A 217 13.62 -8.55 -13.94
N GLN A 218 14.25 -9.20 -12.95
CA GLN A 218 15.70 -9.37 -12.92
C GLN A 218 16.22 -10.26 -14.08
N SER A 219 15.51 -11.35 -14.42
CA SER A 219 15.85 -12.19 -15.59
C SER A 219 15.70 -11.43 -16.91
N ASN A 220 14.86 -10.40 -16.95
CA ASN A 220 14.70 -9.48 -18.09
C ASN A 220 15.58 -8.22 -17.99
N ASN A 221 16.72 -8.33 -17.28
CA ASN A 221 17.76 -7.30 -17.17
C ASN A 221 17.32 -5.99 -16.47
N VAL A 222 16.28 -6.02 -15.65
CA VAL A 222 15.93 -4.89 -14.77
C VAL A 222 16.83 -4.90 -13.53
N SER A 223 17.51 -3.80 -13.28
CA SER A 223 18.39 -3.65 -12.13
C SER A 223 17.62 -3.71 -10.81
N LYS A 224 18.15 -4.43 -9.81
CA LYS A 224 17.56 -4.51 -8.45
C LYS A 224 17.27 -3.14 -7.83
N ARG A 225 18.10 -2.12 -8.09
CA ARG A 225 17.92 -0.75 -7.59
C ARG A 225 16.64 -0.07 -8.11
N ASN A 226 16.11 -0.56 -9.23
CA ASN A 226 14.88 -0.04 -9.84
C ASN A 226 13.64 -0.81 -9.38
N ILE A 227 13.80 -1.87 -8.57
CA ILE A 227 12.70 -2.71 -8.08
C ILE A 227 12.51 -2.45 -6.59
N LYS A 228 11.37 -1.87 -6.22
CA LYS A 228 10.92 -1.72 -4.84
C LYS A 228 9.84 -2.75 -4.53
N LYS A 229 9.89 -3.34 -3.34
CA LYS A 229 9.06 -4.47 -2.94
C LYS A 229 8.40 -4.22 -1.59
N ASP A 230 7.12 -4.57 -1.49
CA ASP A 230 6.36 -4.62 -0.24
C ASP A 230 5.61 -5.97 -0.18
N ALA A 231 6.21 -6.93 0.51
CA ALA A 231 5.68 -8.29 0.61
C ALA A 231 4.82 -8.43 1.87
N PHE A 232 3.57 -8.83 1.70
CA PHE A 232 2.62 -9.02 2.78
C PHE A 232 2.62 -10.48 3.24
N TYR A 233 2.43 -10.69 4.53
CA TYR A 233 2.45 -11.99 5.18
C TYR A 233 1.16 -12.23 5.97
N GLY A 234 0.69 -13.47 6.01
CA GLY A 234 -0.41 -13.88 6.90
C GLY A 234 -1.80 -13.56 6.34
N TYR A 235 -2.01 -13.90 5.08
CA TYR A 235 -3.35 -13.93 4.46
C TYR A 235 -4.07 -15.20 4.79
#